data_c728ee852ef3f40bf96ca0004faf7f12
#
_entry.id   c728ee852ef3f40bf96ca0004faf7f12
#
_cell.length_a   1.000
_cell.length_b   1.000
_cell.length_c   1.000
_cell.angle_alpha   90.00
_cell.angle_beta   90.00
_cell.angle_gamma   90.00
#
_symmetry.space_group_name_H-M   'P 1'
#
loop_
_entity.id
_entity.type
_entity.pdbx_description
1 polymer ?
#
loop_
_entity_poly.entity_id
_entity_poly.type
_entity_poly.pdbx_seq_one_letter_code
_entity_poly.pdbx_strand_id
1 'polypeptide(L)'
;MGKQWNKIFKQYGKVFDKPQEDIPKIVKLFKKCGVKRVLDLGCGSGRHLVYLAKRGFDVYGIDIAPEGIKIARKWLKKEGLKANLKIGDIYKKLPYQDNFFDAIISTQALHHNIIEKIRKAIREIERILKPGGLIFITMRKALRLRDWKRNKIVIHKWKMGREKRETKYKVIGIRIYTPIEGGEKGLIHFCFNKKLITKEFKNFKIPKIWIKKGHYCFVGILKNAKN
;
A
#
# COMPACT_ATOMS: atom_id res chain seq x y z
N MET A 1 4.05 -15.08 0.22
CA MET A 1 3.51 -13.79 -0.28
C MET A 1 4.01 -13.47 -1.69
N GLY A 2 5.32 -13.35 -1.94
CA GLY A 2 5.84 -13.00 -3.28
C GLY A 2 5.39 -13.96 -4.39
N LYS A 3 5.48 -15.27 -4.18
CA LYS A 3 5.02 -16.29 -5.15
C LYS A 3 3.54 -16.10 -5.52
N GLN A 4 2.69 -15.70 -4.56
CA GLN A 4 1.26 -15.54 -4.77
C GLN A 4 0.92 -14.26 -5.54
N TRP A 5 1.52 -13.11 -5.18
CA TRP A 5 1.38 -11.89 -5.97
C TRP A 5 1.91 -12.08 -7.39
N ASN A 6 3.05 -12.78 -7.55
CA ASN A 6 3.59 -13.08 -8.86
C ASN A 6 2.62 -13.94 -9.71
N LYS A 7 1.93 -14.93 -9.08
CA LYS A 7 0.88 -15.72 -9.74
C LYS A 7 -0.29 -14.84 -10.17
N ILE A 8 -0.75 -13.92 -9.31
CA ILE A 8 -1.85 -12.98 -9.62
C ILE A 8 -1.48 -12.13 -10.84
N PHE A 9 -0.28 -11.53 -10.87
CA PHE A 9 0.16 -10.71 -12.01
C PHE A 9 0.36 -11.54 -13.28
N LYS A 10 0.83 -12.78 -13.19
CA LYS A 10 0.89 -13.69 -14.35
C LYS A 10 -0.49 -13.99 -14.92
N GLN A 11 -1.47 -14.24 -14.06
CA GLN A 11 -2.81 -14.64 -14.46
C GLN A 11 -3.66 -13.47 -14.98
N TYR A 12 -3.60 -12.31 -14.31
CA TYR A 12 -4.51 -11.18 -14.56
C TYR A 12 -3.83 -9.97 -15.20
N GLY A 13 -2.53 -10.01 -15.41
CA GLY A 13 -1.79 -8.90 -16.01
C GLY A 13 -1.85 -7.63 -15.16
N LYS A 14 -2.29 -6.52 -15.75
CA LYS A 14 -2.56 -5.27 -15.04
C LYS A 14 -3.83 -5.42 -14.19
N VAL A 15 -3.68 -5.79 -12.93
CA VAL A 15 -4.80 -5.93 -11.98
C VAL A 15 -5.59 -4.62 -11.82
N PHE A 16 -4.90 -3.49 -11.96
CA PHE A 16 -5.51 -2.16 -11.93
C PHE A 16 -4.84 -1.27 -13.00
N ASP A 17 -5.65 -0.56 -13.77
CA ASP A 17 -5.21 0.40 -14.80
C ASP A 17 -5.33 1.87 -14.36
N LYS A 18 -6.27 2.16 -13.45
CA LYS A 18 -6.51 3.51 -12.91
C LYS A 18 -5.85 3.70 -11.55
N PRO A 19 -5.31 4.88 -11.24
CA PRO A 19 -4.78 5.18 -9.92
C PRO A 19 -5.90 5.09 -8.87
N GLN A 20 -5.52 4.87 -7.62
CA GLN A 20 -6.45 4.95 -6.50
C GLN A 20 -7.08 6.37 -6.47
N GLU A 21 -8.38 6.45 -6.16
CA GLU A 21 -9.21 7.64 -6.39
C GLU A 21 -8.73 8.92 -5.67
N ASP A 22 -8.00 8.79 -4.57
CA ASP A 22 -7.46 9.94 -3.83
C ASP A 22 -6.13 10.45 -4.43
N ILE A 23 -5.43 9.64 -5.23
CA ILE A 23 -4.11 9.99 -5.79
C ILE A 23 -4.10 11.35 -6.53
N PRO A 24 -5.11 11.73 -7.30
CA PRO A 24 -5.12 13.07 -7.93
C PRO A 24 -5.07 14.22 -6.91
N LYS A 25 -5.75 14.09 -5.77
CA LYS A 25 -5.71 15.07 -4.67
C LYS A 25 -4.36 15.06 -3.95
N ILE A 26 -3.82 13.86 -3.71
CA ILE A 26 -2.52 13.68 -3.09
C ILE A 26 -1.40 14.29 -3.93
N VAL A 27 -1.46 14.11 -5.24
CA VAL A 27 -0.49 14.70 -6.18
C VAL A 27 -0.55 16.23 -6.17
N LYS A 28 -1.74 16.83 -6.07
CA LYS A 28 -1.87 18.28 -5.91
C LYS A 28 -1.18 18.76 -4.63
N LEU A 29 -1.37 18.03 -3.51
CA LEU A 29 -0.69 18.30 -2.25
C LEU A 29 0.83 18.17 -2.41
N PHE A 30 1.32 17.09 -3.01
CA PHE A 30 2.75 16.87 -3.24
C PHE A 30 3.39 18.02 -4.02
N LYS A 31 2.74 18.48 -5.10
CA LYS A 31 3.21 19.63 -5.87
C LYS A 31 3.25 20.91 -5.02
N LYS A 32 2.20 21.18 -4.24
CA LYS A 32 2.15 22.35 -3.33
C LYS A 32 3.28 22.33 -2.29
N CYS A 33 3.68 21.14 -1.84
CA CYS A 33 4.76 20.94 -0.88
C CYS A 33 6.16 20.79 -1.52
N GLY A 34 6.32 21.04 -2.81
CA GLY A 34 7.61 20.98 -3.50
C GLY A 34 8.21 19.57 -3.61
N VAL A 35 7.39 18.52 -3.45
CA VAL A 35 7.82 17.12 -3.60
C VAL A 35 8.39 16.89 -4.99
N LYS A 36 9.56 16.29 -5.07
CA LYS A 36 10.22 15.89 -6.33
C LYS A 36 10.32 14.37 -6.45
N ARG A 37 10.86 13.70 -5.44
CA ARG A 37 11.15 12.26 -5.46
C ARG A 37 10.11 11.46 -4.67
N VAL A 38 9.43 10.54 -5.35
CA VAL A 38 8.32 9.75 -4.78
C VAL A 38 8.58 8.26 -4.92
N LEU A 39 8.41 7.52 -3.82
CA LEU A 39 8.41 6.05 -3.83
C LEU A 39 6.97 5.52 -3.81
N ASP A 40 6.65 4.60 -4.72
CA ASP A 40 5.48 3.71 -4.63
C ASP A 40 5.91 2.38 -3.99
N LEU A 41 5.55 2.18 -2.72
CA LEU A 41 5.93 1.05 -1.90
C LEU A 41 4.88 -0.07 -2.03
N GLY A 42 5.23 -1.15 -2.74
CA GLY A 42 4.31 -2.18 -3.21
C GLY A 42 3.61 -1.74 -4.50
N CYS A 43 4.40 -1.33 -5.49
CA CYS A 43 3.91 -0.67 -6.71
C CYS A 43 3.15 -1.58 -7.69
N GLY A 44 3.23 -2.91 -7.52
CA GLY A 44 2.57 -3.89 -8.37
C GLY A 44 2.85 -3.69 -9.87
N SER A 45 1.81 -3.64 -10.68
CA SER A 45 1.87 -3.44 -12.13
C SER A 45 2.01 -1.98 -12.57
N GLY A 46 2.22 -1.02 -11.63
CA GLY A 46 2.70 0.33 -11.96
C GLY A 46 1.65 1.41 -12.18
N ARG A 47 0.38 1.23 -11.79
CA ARG A 47 -0.69 2.23 -12.01
C ARG A 47 -0.35 3.62 -11.46
N HIS A 48 0.28 3.69 -10.28
CA HIS A 48 0.66 4.96 -9.68
C HIS A 48 1.99 5.47 -10.23
N LEU A 49 2.92 4.58 -10.57
CA LEU A 49 4.19 4.95 -11.21
C LEU A 49 3.95 5.75 -12.49
N VAL A 50 3.12 5.21 -13.39
CA VAL A 50 2.75 5.89 -14.65
C VAL A 50 2.04 7.21 -14.36
N TYR A 51 1.12 7.22 -13.39
CA TYR A 51 0.38 8.43 -13.04
C TYR A 51 1.28 9.54 -12.49
N LEU A 52 2.24 9.19 -11.63
CA LEU A 52 3.21 10.13 -11.03
C LEU A 52 4.23 10.61 -12.07
N ALA A 53 4.79 9.71 -12.87
CA ALA A 53 5.77 10.04 -13.90
C ALA A 53 5.19 11.01 -14.95
N LYS A 54 3.93 10.80 -15.38
CA LYS A 54 3.20 11.75 -16.27
C LYS A 54 3.07 13.16 -15.67
N ARG A 55 3.30 13.32 -14.37
CA ARG A 55 3.19 14.60 -13.67
C ARG A 55 4.52 15.21 -13.27
N GLY A 56 5.61 14.63 -13.78
CA GLY A 56 6.97 15.17 -13.66
C GLY A 56 7.67 14.84 -12.35
N PHE A 57 7.19 13.83 -11.58
CA PHE A 57 7.93 13.36 -10.41
C PHE A 57 9.09 12.44 -10.80
N ASP A 58 10.16 12.47 -10.01
CA ASP A 58 11.22 11.44 -10.02
C ASP A 58 10.67 10.23 -9.26
N VAL A 59 10.31 9.18 -10.02
CA VAL A 59 9.47 8.08 -9.50
C VAL A 59 10.30 6.82 -9.26
N TYR A 60 10.11 6.27 -8.09
CA TYR A 60 10.68 5.00 -7.65
C TYR A 60 9.57 4.01 -7.33
N GLY A 61 9.80 2.74 -7.62
CA GLY A 61 8.88 1.65 -7.29
C GLY A 61 9.60 0.43 -6.78
N ILE A 62 9.02 -0.21 -5.78
CA ILE A 62 9.48 -1.52 -5.28
C ILE A 62 8.29 -2.44 -5.08
N ASP A 63 8.42 -3.68 -5.55
CA ASP A 63 7.42 -4.75 -5.34
C ASP A 63 8.11 -6.10 -5.25
N ILE A 64 7.50 -7.02 -4.50
CA ILE A 64 8.02 -8.37 -4.29
C ILE A 64 7.79 -9.29 -5.50
N ALA A 65 6.87 -8.92 -6.41
CA ALA A 65 6.46 -9.72 -7.56
C ALA A 65 7.24 -9.33 -8.82
N PRO A 66 8.16 -10.16 -9.32
CA PRO A 66 8.90 -9.87 -10.56
C PRO A 66 8.01 -9.62 -11.76
N GLU A 67 6.89 -10.35 -11.88
CA GLU A 67 5.95 -10.16 -12.99
C GLU A 67 5.24 -8.79 -12.91
N GLY A 68 4.89 -8.33 -11.70
CA GLY A 68 4.35 -6.98 -11.49
C GLY A 68 5.34 -5.92 -11.99
N ILE A 69 6.60 -6.01 -11.61
CA ILE A 69 7.67 -5.10 -12.06
C ILE A 69 7.88 -5.17 -13.57
N LYS A 70 7.83 -6.35 -14.16
CA LYS A 70 7.93 -6.53 -15.62
C LYS A 70 6.79 -5.82 -16.36
N ILE A 71 5.56 -5.96 -15.88
CA ILE A 71 4.38 -5.27 -16.43
C ILE A 71 4.53 -3.76 -16.28
N ALA A 72 4.96 -3.27 -15.11
CA ALA A 72 5.19 -1.85 -14.85
C ALA A 72 6.23 -1.25 -15.81
N ARG A 73 7.36 -1.95 -16.03
CA ARG A 73 8.40 -1.53 -16.99
C ARG A 73 7.86 -1.42 -18.43
N LYS A 74 7.08 -2.44 -18.86
CA LYS A 74 6.45 -2.42 -20.19
C LYS A 74 5.49 -1.25 -20.35
N TRP A 75 4.70 -0.97 -19.31
CA TRP A 75 3.74 0.13 -19.33
C TRP A 75 4.45 1.48 -19.38
N LEU A 76 5.44 1.72 -18.52
CA LEU A 76 6.25 2.94 -18.54
C LEU A 76 6.90 3.15 -19.92
N LYS A 77 7.52 2.11 -20.49
CA LYS A 77 8.12 2.17 -21.83
C LYS A 77 7.09 2.54 -22.90
N LYS A 78 5.90 1.94 -22.88
CA LYS A 78 4.81 2.26 -23.83
C LYS A 78 4.38 3.73 -23.76
N GLU A 79 4.44 4.32 -22.57
CA GLU A 79 4.06 5.72 -22.34
C GLU A 79 5.23 6.70 -22.50
N GLY A 80 6.42 6.24 -22.90
CA GLY A 80 7.63 7.08 -23.00
C GLY A 80 8.15 7.61 -21.66
N LEU A 81 7.83 6.93 -20.54
CA LEU A 81 8.10 7.39 -19.18
C LEU A 81 9.26 6.59 -18.55
N LYS A 82 9.94 7.21 -17.59
CA LYS A 82 11.00 6.59 -16.79
C LYS A 82 10.58 6.49 -15.32
N ALA A 83 11.02 5.41 -14.66
CA ALA A 83 10.94 5.23 -13.21
C ALA A 83 12.03 4.24 -12.77
N ASN A 84 12.51 4.39 -11.54
CA ASN A 84 13.50 3.50 -10.91
C ASN A 84 12.80 2.33 -10.23
N LEU A 85 12.85 1.13 -10.84
CA LEU A 85 12.12 -0.04 -10.36
C LEU A 85 13.04 -1.10 -9.77
N LYS A 86 12.70 -1.56 -8.56
CA LYS A 86 13.39 -2.66 -7.86
C LYS A 86 12.42 -3.80 -7.53
N ILE A 87 12.91 -5.02 -7.58
CA ILE A 87 12.23 -6.19 -7.01
C ILE A 87 12.71 -6.30 -5.57
N GLY A 88 11.77 -6.30 -4.61
CA GLY A 88 12.13 -6.38 -3.19
C GLY A 88 10.93 -6.52 -2.27
N ASP A 89 11.21 -7.06 -1.08
CA ASP A 89 10.22 -7.24 -0.02
C ASP A 89 10.14 -5.97 0.84
N ILE A 90 8.98 -5.32 0.84
CA ILE A 90 8.73 -4.09 1.61
C ILE A 90 8.80 -4.28 3.14
N TYR A 91 8.87 -5.50 3.62
CA TYR A 91 9.00 -5.83 5.05
C TYR A 91 10.46 -6.16 5.47
N LYS A 92 11.41 -6.00 4.56
CA LYS A 92 12.86 -6.09 4.80
C LYS A 92 13.51 -4.71 4.75
N LYS A 93 14.82 -4.65 5.01
CA LYS A 93 15.60 -3.42 4.82
C LYS A 93 15.47 -2.98 3.35
N LEU A 94 15.06 -1.74 3.15
CA LEU A 94 14.86 -1.18 1.81
C LEU A 94 16.19 -0.70 1.23
N PRO A 95 16.45 -0.92 -0.06
CA PRO A 95 17.74 -0.62 -0.70
C PRO A 95 17.85 0.87 -1.09
N TYR A 96 17.54 1.75 -0.14
CA TYR A 96 17.61 3.21 -0.28
C TYR A 96 18.34 3.81 0.92
N GLN A 97 18.98 4.95 0.68
CA GLN A 97 19.65 5.73 1.72
C GLN A 97 18.65 6.38 2.67
N ASP A 98 19.10 6.78 3.84
CA ASP A 98 18.32 7.55 4.79
C ASP A 98 17.95 8.91 4.17
N ASN A 99 16.77 9.42 4.51
CA ASN A 99 16.29 10.73 4.07
C ASN A 99 16.32 10.94 2.54
N PHE A 100 16.06 9.88 1.78
CA PHE A 100 16.18 9.90 0.32
C PHE A 100 14.94 10.44 -0.39
N PHE A 101 13.74 10.13 0.12
CA PHE A 101 12.47 10.47 -0.52
C PHE A 101 11.82 11.70 0.08
N ASP A 102 11.18 12.53 -0.76
CA ASP A 102 10.32 13.63 -0.31
C ASP A 102 8.93 13.10 0.05
N ALA A 103 8.46 12.05 -0.65
CA ALA A 103 7.18 11.42 -0.35
C ALA A 103 7.20 9.91 -0.63
N ILE A 104 6.35 9.17 0.10
CA ILE A 104 6.13 7.74 -0.09
C ILE A 104 4.62 7.50 -0.17
N ILE A 105 4.19 6.74 -1.17
CA ILE A 105 2.83 6.20 -1.23
C ILE A 105 2.85 4.69 -1.03
N SER A 106 1.85 4.14 -0.34
CA SER A 106 1.62 2.69 -0.28
C SER A 106 0.13 2.41 -0.25
N THR A 107 -0.39 1.93 -1.36
CA THR A 107 -1.83 1.68 -1.50
C THR A 107 -2.11 0.19 -1.60
N GLN A 108 -2.93 -0.32 -0.69
CA GLN A 108 -3.35 -1.72 -0.66
C GLN A 108 -2.18 -2.72 -0.61
N ALA A 109 -1.04 -2.33 0.02
CA ALA A 109 0.14 -3.18 0.10
C ALA A 109 0.58 -3.45 1.56
N LEU A 110 0.76 -2.40 2.36
CA LEU A 110 1.40 -2.49 3.67
C LEU A 110 0.68 -3.38 4.70
N HIS A 111 -0.61 -3.65 4.52
CA HIS A 111 -1.41 -4.47 5.44
C HIS A 111 -1.41 -5.98 5.14
N HIS A 112 -0.66 -6.42 4.14
CA HIS A 112 -0.57 -7.84 3.75
C HIS A 112 0.49 -8.61 4.54
N ASN A 113 0.57 -8.40 5.85
CA ASN A 113 1.44 -9.18 6.74
C ASN A 113 0.96 -9.11 8.19
N ILE A 114 1.67 -9.80 9.09
CA ILE A 114 1.50 -9.68 10.54
C ILE A 114 2.05 -8.33 11.02
N ILE A 115 1.58 -7.89 12.19
CA ILE A 115 1.88 -6.53 12.70
C ILE A 115 3.38 -6.29 12.93
N GLU A 116 4.14 -7.31 13.33
CA GLU A 116 5.58 -7.21 13.57
C GLU A 116 6.35 -6.87 12.28
N LYS A 117 5.94 -7.46 11.15
CA LYS A 117 6.50 -7.15 9.83
C LYS A 117 6.07 -5.77 9.35
N ILE A 118 4.82 -5.40 9.58
CA ILE A 118 4.30 -4.07 9.25
C ILE A 118 5.08 -2.99 10.02
N ARG A 119 5.35 -3.20 11.30
CA ARG A 119 6.19 -2.29 12.11
C ARG A 119 7.60 -2.14 11.55
N LYS A 120 8.21 -3.23 11.06
CA LYS A 120 9.52 -3.15 10.38
C LYS A 120 9.45 -2.26 9.14
N ALA A 121 8.40 -2.43 8.32
CA ALA A 121 8.21 -1.61 7.13
C ALA A 121 7.94 -0.12 7.49
N ILE A 122 7.21 0.17 8.56
CA ILE A 122 6.99 1.55 9.03
C ILE A 122 8.31 2.20 9.44
N ARG A 123 9.19 1.48 10.17
CA ARG A 123 10.53 2.00 10.52
C ARG A 123 11.40 2.27 9.28
N GLU A 124 11.31 1.40 8.26
CA GLU A 124 12.02 1.64 7.01
C GLU A 124 11.45 2.85 6.24
N ILE A 125 10.13 3.04 6.25
CA ILE A 125 9.50 4.26 5.70
C ILE A 125 10.04 5.51 6.42
N GLU A 126 10.09 5.48 7.76
CA GLU A 126 10.63 6.59 8.58
C GLU A 126 12.10 6.86 8.24
N ARG A 127 12.92 5.83 8.08
CA ARG A 127 14.35 5.95 7.77
C ARG A 127 14.62 6.58 6.40
N ILE A 128 13.92 6.13 5.36
CA ILE A 128 14.20 6.57 3.97
C ILE A 128 13.47 7.85 3.58
N LEU A 129 12.51 8.30 4.39
CA LEU A 129 11.76 9.53 4.16
C LEU A 129 12.51 10.72 4.81
N LYS A 130 12.59 11.83 4.12
CA LYS A 130 13.17 13.06 4.68
C LYS A 130 12.35 13.56 5.88
N PRO A 131 12.98 14.21 6.87
CA PRO A 131 12.24 14.98 7.88
C PRO A 131 11.27 15.96 7.20
N GLY A 132 10.03 16.03 7.70
CA GLY A 132 8.95 16.79 7.05
C GLY A 132 8.38 16.15 5.78
N GLY A 133 8.92 15.02 5.33
CA GLY A 133 8.43 14.29 4.17
C GLY A 133 7.02 13.73 4.36
N LEU A 134 6.37 13.44 3.24
CA LEU A 134 4.95 13.10 3.20
C LEU A 134 4.74 11.60 2.96
N ILE A 135 3.75 11.02 3.61
CA ILE A 135 3.24 9.69 3.27
C ILE A 135 1.77 9.76 2.86
N PHE A 136 1.39 8.92 1.90
CA PHE A 136 -0.01 8.55 1.66
C PHE A 136 -0.16 7.04 1.75
N ILE A 137 -0.90 6.57 2.75
CA ILE A 137 -1.02 5.15 3.06
C ILE A 137 -2.48 4.74 3.08
N THR A 138 -2.76 3.54 2.57
CA THR A 138 -4.06 2.90 2.76
C THR A 138 -3.92 1.59 3.53
N MET A 139 -4.75 1.43 4.58
CA MET A 139 -4.70 0.27 5.48
C MET A 139 -6.06 -0.43 5.51
N ARG A 140 -6.09 -1.76 5.48
CA ARG A 140 -7.32 -2.53 5.54
C ARG A 140 -8.11 -2.21 6.80
N LYS A 141 -9.37 -1.77 6.63
CA LYS A 141 -10.28 -1.55 7.74
C LYS A 141 -10.71 -2.87 8.35
N ALA A 142 -10.81 -2.92 9.68
CA ALA A 142 -11.28 -4.10 10.38
C ALA A 142 -12.68 -4.53 9.91
N LEU A 143 -12.85 -5.82 9.69
CA LEU A 143 -14.17 -6.42 9.55
C LEU A 143 -14.93 -6.22 10.88
N ARG A 144 -16.25 -6.01 10.80
CA ARG A 144 -17.11 -5.92 11.98
C ARG A 144 -17.34 -7.34 12.54
N LEU A 145 -16.31 -7.91 13.17
CA LEU A 145 -16.42 -9.19 13.87
C LEU A 145 -16.61 -8.91 15.35
N ARG A 146 -17.58 -9.59 16.00
CA ARG A 146 -17.75 -9.56 17.46
C ARG A 146 -16.57 -10.23 18.14
N ASP A 147 -16.05 -11.28 17.54
CA ASP A 147 -14.86 -11.99 18.00
C ASP A 147 -13.89 -12.30 16.84
N TRP A 148 -12.64 -12.48 17.18
CA TRP A 148 -11.56 -12.89 16.26
C TRP A 148 -11.11 -14.33 16.57
N LYS A 149 -12.08 -15.23 16.80
CA LYS A 149 -11.80 -16.65 17.12
C LYS A 149 -11.03 -17.29 15.97
N ARG A 150 -9.84 -17.82 16.28
CA ARG A 150 -8.98 -18.50 15.29
C ARG A 150 -9.72 -19.63 14.61
N ASN A 151 -9.45 -19.84 13.32
CA ASN A 151 -10.11 -20.82 12.44
C ASN A 151 -11.60 -20.56 12.14
N LYS A 152 -12.21 -19.50 12.66
CA LYS A 152 -13.56 -19.11 12.30
C LYS A 152 -13.63 -18.72 10.82
N ILE A 153 -14.60 -19.25 10.11
CA ILE A 153 -14.96 -18.82 8.75
C ILE A 153 -15.98 -17.68 8.87
N VAL A 154 -15.71 -16.62 8.14
CA VAL A 154 -16.57 -15.43 8.09
C VAL A 154 -16.97 -15.18 6.65
N ILE A 155 -18.26 -15.03 6.42
CA ILE A 155 -18.80 -14.61 5.12
C ILE A 155 -19.02 -13.11 5.17
N HIS A 156 -18.31 -12.40 4.30
CA HIS A 156 -18.49 -10.95 4.14
C HIS A 156 -19.32 -10.69 2.88
N LYS A 157 -20.53 -10.18 3.10
CA LYS A 157 -21.44 -9.79 2.02
C LYS A 157 -21.23 -8.30 1.69
N TRP A 158 -21.11 -7.99 0.42
CA TRP A 158 -20.92 -6.62 -0.07
C TRP A 158 -21.63 -6.41 -1.42
N LYS A 159 -21.81 -5.16 -1.80
CA LYS A 159 -22.46 -4.79 -3.06
C LYS A 159 -21.46 -4.13 -4.00
N MET A 160 -21.52 -4.45 -5.28
CA MET A 160 -20.84 -3.76 -6.36
C MET A 160 -21.87 -3.37 -7.40
N GLY A 161 -22.33 -2.11 -7.37
CA GLY A 161 -23.51 -1.69 -8.12
C GLY A 161 -24.75 -2.42 -7.64
N ARG A 162 -25.48 -3.07 -8.56
CA ARG A 162 -26.67 -3.89 -8.24
C ARG A 162 -26.34 -5.32 -7.79
N GLU A 163 -25.11 -5.78 -8.03
CA GLU A 163 -24.68 -7.15 -7.69
C GLU A 163 -24.41 -7.31 -6.19
N LYS A 164 -25.01 -8.33 -5.58
CA LYS A 164 -24.64 -8.81 -4.25
C LYS A 164 -23.48 -9.79 -4.42
N ARG A 165 -22.40 -9.56 -3.73
CA ARG A 165 -21.22 -10.42 -3.71
C ARG A 165 -20.91 -10.85 -2.29
N GLU A 166 -20.29 -12.01 -2.17
CA GLU A 166 -19.76 -12.49 -0.91
C GLU A 166 -18.32 -12.96 -1.07
N THR A 167 -17.59 -12.93 0.01
CA THR A 167 -16.23 -13.46 0.08
C THR A 167 -16.06 -14.15 1.42
N LYS A 168 -15.49 -15.33 1.40
CA LYS A 168 -15.23 -16.11 2.62
C LYS A 168 -13.81 -15.87 3.10
N TYR A 169 -13.69 -15.62 4.38
CA TYR A 169 -12.43 -15.39 5.06
C TYR A 169 -12.23 -16.37 6.20
N LYS A 170 -11.01 -16.83 6.40
CA LYS A 170 -10.60 -17.58 7.58
C LYS A 170 -9.87 -16.64 8.53
N VAL A 171 -10.35 -16.52 9.76
CA VAL A 171 -9.64 -15.82 10.81
C VAL A 171 -8.42 -16.63 11.24
N ILE A 172 -7.24 -16.04 11.24
CA ILE A 172 -6.00 -16.71 11.61
C ILE A 172 -5.36 -16.12 12.87
N GLY A 173 -5.89 -15.04 13.38
CA GLY A 173 -5.46 -14.39 14.62
C GLY A 173 -6.22 -13.10 14.88
N ILE A 174 -5.89 -12.43 15.98
CA ILE A 174 -6.51 -11.15 16.33
C ILE A 174 -6.20 -10.13 15.22
N ARG A 175 -7.24 -9.59 14.57
CA ARG A 175 -7.17 -8.66 13.45
C ARG A 175 -6.54 -9.22 12.17
N ILE A 176 -6.35 -10.55 12.08
CA ILE A 176 -5.70 -11.18 10.94
C ILE A 176 -6.64 -12.20 10.31
N TYR A 177 -6.83 -12.07 9.02
CA TYR A 177 -7.59 -13.04 8.23
C TYR A 177 -6.90 -13.33 6.89
N THR A 178 -7.35 -14.39 6.25
CA THR A 178 -6.99 -14.73 4.88
C THR A 178 -8.25 -15.06 4.08
N PRO A 179 -8.41 -14.57 2.85
CA PRO A 179 -9.43 -15.08 1.93
C PRO A 179 -9.18 -16.57 1.65
N ILE A 180 -10.26 -17.37 1.62
CA ILE A 180 -10.17 -18.80 1.28
C ILE A 180 -10.60 -19.08 -0.14
N GLU A 181 -11.02 -18.05 -0.87
CA GLU A 181 -11.44 -18.10 -2.27
C GLU A 181 -11.01 -16.81 -3.00
N GLY A 182 -11.14 -16.79 -4.32
CA GLY A 182 -10.79 -15.66 -5.17
C GLY A 182 -9.30 -15.44 -5.39
N GLY A 183 -8.94 -14.35 -6.08
CA GLY A 183 -7.56 -14.05 -6.48
C GLY A 183 -6.59 -13.84 -5.31
N GLU A 184 -7.08 -13.37 -4.17
CA GLU A 184 -6.26 -13.13 -2.97
C GLU A 184 -6.29 -14.32 -1.97
N LYS A 185 -6.77 -15.50 -2.38
CA LYS A 185 -6.80 -16.71 -1.54
C LYS A 185 -5.44 -16.96 -0.89
N GLY A 186 -5.43 -17.08 0.43
CA GLY A 186 -4.23 -17.36 1.24
C GLY A 186 -3.36 -16.14 1.53
N LEU A 187 -3.64 -14.95 0.98
CA LEU A 187 -2.95 -13.72 1.38
C LEU A 187 -3.36 -13.29 2.79
N ILE A 188 -2.38 -12.94 3.60
CA ILE A 188 -2.62 -12.41 4.94
C ILE A 188 -3.09 -10.97 4.84
N HIS A 189 -4.17 -10.64 5.57
CA HIS A 189 -4.65 -9.28 5.74
C HIS A 189 -4.68 -8.93 7.22
N PHE A 190 -3.94 -7.91 7.62
CA PHE A 190 -4.03 -7.32 8.94
C PHE A 190 -5.00 -6.14 8.94
N CYS A 191 -5.93 -6.14 9.86
CA CYS A 191 -6.98 -5.13 9.96
C CYS A 191 -6.64 -4.02 10.95
N PHE A 192 -6.81 -2.79 10.51
CA PHE A 192 -6.58 -1.60 11.31
C PHE A 192 -7.88 -0.95 11.81
N ASN A 193 -7.75 -0.14 12.84
CA ASN A 193 -8.68 0.92 13.22
C ASN A 193 -7.91 2.24 13.38
N LYS A 194 -8.62 3.34 13.54
CA LYS A 194 -7.97 4.67 13.65
C LYS A 194 -6.97 4.73 14.81
N LYS A 195 -7.34 4.22 16.01
CA LYS A 195 -6.46 4.19 17.19
C LYS A 195 -5.15 3.45 16.93
N LEU A 196 -5.23 2.29 16.24
CA LEU A 196 -4.03 1.52 15.90
C LEU A 196 -3.18 2.23 14.85
N ILE A 197 -3.78 2.85 13.83
CA ILE A 197 -3.04 3.67 12.86
C ILE A 197 -2.26 4.77 13.57
N THR A 198 -2.92 5.55 14.43
CA THR A 198 -2.25 6.62 15.18
C THR A 198 -1.13 6.09 16.08
N LYS A 199 -1.32 4.92 16.70
CA LYS A 199 -0.29 4.26 17.53
C LYS A 199 0.93 3.84 16.72
N GLU A 200 0.71 3.13 15.60
CA GLU A 200 1.82 2.57 14.81
C GLU A 200 2.57 3.63 13.99
N PHE A 201 1.88 4.72 13.60
CA PHE A 201 2.46 5.86 12.89
C PHE A 201 2.69 7.07 13.81
N LYS A 202 3.08 6.83 15.08
CA LYS A 202 3.25 7.87 16.11
C LYS A 202 4.26 8.97 15.75
N ASN A 203 5.25 8.63 14.90
CA ASN A 203 6.26 9.58 14.43
C ASN A 203 5.76 10.46 13.27
N PHE A 204 4.52 10.27 12.84
CA PHE A 204 3.88 11.10 11.82
C PHE A 204 2.80 12.01 12.44
N LYS A 205 2.72 13.25 11.96
CA LYS A 205 1.54 14.10 12.17
C LYS A 205 0.49 13.70 11.12
N ILE A 206 -0.63 13.14 11.57
CA ILE A 206 -1.73 12.69 10.71
C ILE A 206 -2.94 13.59 10.94
N PRO A 207 -3.20 14.59 10.09
CA PRO A 207 -4.30 15.55 10.29
C PRO A 207 -5.68 14.91 10.15
N LYS A 208 -5.81 13.92 9.26
CA LYS A 208 -7.10 13.30 8.95
C LYS A 208 -6.92 11.84 8.53
N ILE A 209 -7.82 11.00 9.01
CA ILE A 209 -7.99 9.60 8.56
C ILE A 209 -9.41 9.47 8.01
N TRP A 210 -9.55 9.05 6.75
CA TRP A 210 -10.85 8.81 6.11
C TRP A 210 -10.98 7.36 5.64
N ILE A 211 -12.18 6.99 5.20
CA ILE A 211 -12.46 5.64 4.71
C ILE A 211 -12.81 5.71 3.23
N LYS A 212 -12.19 4.84 2.44
CA LYS A 212 -12.50 4.65 1.03
C LYS A 212 -12.46 3.17 0.69
N LYS A 213 -13.52 2.63 0.11
CA LYS A 213 -13.61 1.22 -0.35
C LYS A 213 -13.05 0.20 0.65
N GLY A 214 -13.47 0.28 1.91
CA GLY A 214 -13.07 -0.65 2.97
C GLY A 214 -11.63 -0.49 3.48
N HIS A 215 -10.98 0.62 3.16
CA HIS A 215 -9.65 0.98 3.66
C HIS A 215 -9.69 2.30 4.42
N TYR A 216 -8.90 2.42 5.46
CA TYR A 216 -8.49 3.69 6.01
C TYR A 216 -7.43 4.30 5.10
N CYS A 217 -7.62 5.55 4.74
CA CYS A 217 -6.69 6.36 3.96
C CYS A 217 -6.22 7.51 4.83
N PHE A 218 -4.95 7.87 4.74
CA PHE A 218 -4.42 9.03 5.47
C PHE A 218 -3.18 9.58 4.80
N VAL A 219 -2.96 10.87 5.01
CA VAL A 219 -1.70 11.55 4.77
C VAL A 219 -1.02 11.74 6.12
N GLY A 220 0.28 11.50 6.17
CA GLY A 220 1.12 11.78 7.32
C GLY A 220 2.32 12.63 6.93
N ILE A 221 2.77 13.46 7.85
CA ILE A 221 3.99 14.26 7.74
C ILE A 221 4.96 13.71 8.78
N LEU A 222 6.15 13.27 8.35
CA LEU A 222 7.17 12.80 9.28
C LEU A 222 7.62 13.95 10.18
N LYS A 223 7.54 13.75 11.48
CA LYS A 223 8.01 14.74 12.45
C LYS A 223 9.54 14.89 12.35
N ASN A 224 10.03 16.09 12.53
CA ASN A 224 11.45 16.28 12.70
C ASN A 224 11.92 15.54 13.96
N ALA A 225 13.10 14.95 13.93
CA ALA A 225 13.72 14.48 15.15
C ALA A 225 13.74 15.66 16.14
N LYS A 226 13.26 15.44 17.37
CA LYS A 226 13.48 16.44 18.43
C LYS A 226 14.99 16.52 18.63
N ASN A 227 15.55 17.70 18.38
CA ASN A 227 16.86 18.06 18.89
C ASN A 227 16.85 17.96 20.41
#